data_720f876968421ecc71e062b2a5e51aaa
#
_entry.id   720f876968421ecc71e062b2a5e51aaa
#
_cell.length_a   1.000
_cell.length_b   1.000
_cell.length_c   1.000
_cell.angle_alpha   90.00
_cell.angle_beta   90.00
_cell.angle_gamma   90.00
#
_symmetry.space_group_name_H-M   'P 1'
#
loop_
_entity.id
_entity.type
_entity.pdbx_description
1 polymer ?
#
loop_
_entity_poly.entity_id
_entity_poly.type
_entity_poly.pdbx_seq_one_letter_code
_entity_poly.pdbx_strand_id
1 'polypeptide(L)'
;STQPNNFLIREMVTAQLQNTGQRIDDVVLIPFMKQSIEQHPKGKHLVVLHTKGSHYLYSERYPEEYAKFKPECMSADGQCTQAALINAFDNSVLYIDSMLVDLFDQLRNKKAIVFYSSDHGESLSENMHFHATPRARAPAEQFRVPFMVWMSDAYIKANPQNESAFEQLKKLQAQKAVVSHQSIYDTVLGCLGVQSAQEQALNPKNNLCSSQWQTSLTSSTNQYIYPD
;
A
#
# COMPACT_ATOMS: atom_id res chain seq x y z
N SER A 1 9.67 11.40 -27.34
CA SER A 1 9.88 10.50 -26.19
C SER A 1 9.78 11.33 -24.90
N THR A 2 8.64 11.27 -24.25
CA THR A 2 8.45 11.88 -22.94
C THR A 2 9.00 10.90 -21.91
N GLN A 3 10.19 11.18 -21.41
CA GLN A 3 10.69 10.49 -20.21
C GLN A 3 9.78 10.84 -19.03
N PRO A 4 9.42 9.88 -18.16
CA PRO A 4 8.69 10.19 -16.93
C PRO A 4 9.61 11.01 -16.01
N ASN A 5 9.28 12.29 -15.82
CA ASN A 5 10.02 13.21 -14.96
C ASN A 5 9.93 12.89 -13.46
N ASN A 6 9.35 11.75 -13.05
CA ASN A 6 8.87 11.55 -11.69
C ASN A 6 9.70 10.61 -10.81
N PHE A 7 10.85 10.09 -11.28
CA PHE A 7 11.74 9.29 -10.43
C PHE A 7 12.53 10.09 -9.39
N LEU A 8 12.54 11.41 -9.49
CA LEU A 8 13.37 12.30 -8.67
C LEU A 8 12.78 12.66 -7.31
N ILE A 9 11.48 12.45 -7.06
CA ILE A 9 10.82 13.03 -5.87
C ILE A 9 11.32 12.38 -4.57
N ARG A 10 11.52 11.07 -4.54
CA ARG A 10 11.98 10.38 -3.32
C ARG A 10 13.39 10.80 -2.88
N GLU A 11 14.32 10.85 -3.81
CA GLU A 11 15.71 11.23 -3.50
C GLU A 11 15.80 12.71 -3.11
N MET A 12 15.03 13.57 -3.76
CA MET A 12 14.98 15.00 -3.42
C MET A 12 14.38 15.24 -2.04
N VAL A 13 13.29 14.56 -1.68
CA VAL A 13 12.68 14.69 -0.35
C VAL A 13 13.62 14.17 0.72
N THR A 14 14.21 13.00 0.52
CA THR A 14 15.17 12.43 1.46
C THR A 14 16.38 13.34 1.65
N ALA A 15 16.94 13.88 0.57
CA ALA A 15 18.09 14.77 0.62
C ALA A 15 17.77 16.13 1.30
N GLN A 16 16.60 16.70 1.04
CA GLN A 16 16.18 17.97 1.68
C GLN A 16 15.93 17.81 3.17
N LEU A 17 15.40 16.70 3.62
CA LEU A 17 15.02 16.46 5.01
C LEU A 17 16.17 15.88 5.85
N GLN A 18 17.10 15.12 5.26
CA GLN A 18 18.29 14.64 5.95
C GLN A 18 19.18 15.78 6.49
N ASN A 19 19.16 16.94 5.85
CA ASN A 19 19.92 18.11 6.28
C ASN A 19 19.32 18.84 7.50
N THR A 20 18.11 18.52 7.93
CA THR A 20 17.42 19.23 9.01
C THR A 20 17.57 18.54 10.36
N GLY A 21 18.06 17.31 10.42
CA GLY A 21 18.09 16.49 11.64
C GLY A 21 16.70 16.15 12.20
N GLN A 22 15.64 16.47 11.46
CA GLN A 22 14.27 16.20 11.87
C GLN A 22 13.87 14.77 11.51
N ARG A 23 13.01 14.19 12.32
CA ARG A 23 12.35 12.94 12.00
C ARG A 23 11.48 13.13 10.77
N ILE A 24 11.58 12.17 9.84
CA ILE A 24 10.81 12.17 8.60
C ILE A 24 9.72 11.12 8.72
N ASP A 25 8.49 11.58 8.87
CA ASP A 25 7.31 10.71 8.88
C ASP A 25 6.68 10.64 7.48
N ASP A 26 6.04 9.51 7.17
CA ASP A 26 5.50 9.23 5.82
C ASP A 26 4.46 10.26 5.34
N VAL A 27 3.79 10.96 6.26
CA VAL A 27 2.81 12.02 5.93
C VAL A 27 3.41 13.14 5.08
N VAL A 28 4.73 13.36 5.13
CA VAL A 28 5.38 14.38 4.29
C VAL A 28 5.24 14.09 2.79
N LEU A 29 4.96 12.86 2.38
CA LEU A 29 4.74 12.49 0.99
C LEU A 29 3.49 13.15 0.39
N ILE A 30 2.47 13.46 1.21
CA ILE A 30 1.22 14.06 0.76
C ILE A 30 1.41 15.47 0.17
N PRO A 31 2.07 16.42 0.85
CA PRO A 31 2.39 17.73 0.27
C PRO A 31 3.16 17.64 -1.06
N PHE A 32 4.13 16.73 -1.16
CA PHE A 32 4.89 16.54 -2.41
C PHE A 32 4.04 16.00 -3.54
N MET A 33 3.15 15.04 -3.25
CA MET A 33 2.16 14.58 -4.23
C MET A 33 1.29 15.74 -4.73
N LYS A 34 0.77 16.58 -3.81
CA LYS A 34 -0.04 17.76 -4.18
C LYS A 34 0.73 18.70 -5.07
N GLN A 35 1.93 19.07 -4.69
CA GLN A 35 2.80 19.95 -5.47
C GLN A 35 3.07 19.38 -6.87
N SER A 36 3.36 18.08 -6.97
CA SER A 36 3.58 17.42 -8.27
C SER A 36 2.36 17.48 -9.18
N ILE A 37 1.16 17.23 -8.62
CA ILE A 37 -0.09 17.30 -9.37
C ILE A 37 -0.39 18.75 -9.81
N GLU A 38 -0.14 19.73 -8.96
CA GLU A 38 -0.34 21.15 -9.26
C GLU A 38 0.61 21.68 -10.33
N GLN A 39 1.85 21.24 -10.32
CA GLN A 39 2.85 21.59 -11.34
C GLN A 39 2.54 20.96 -12.72
N HIS A 40 1.79 19.87 -12.74
CA HIS A 40 1.45 19.14 -13.97
C HIS A 40 -0.09 18.99 -14.08
N PRO A 41 -0.87 20.08 -14.27
CA PRO A 41 -2.33 20.04 -14.13
C PRO A 41 -3.05 19.31 -15.26
N LYS A 42 -2.34 18.88 -16.31
CA LYS A 42 -2.93 18.22 -17.47
C LYS A 42 -2.54 16.75 -17.56
N GLY A 43 -3.49 15.94 -18.05
CA GLY A 43 -3.25 14.52 -18.30
C GLY A 43 -3.61 13.61 -17.14
N LYS A 44 -3.14 12.36 -17.20
CA LYS A 44 -3.28 11.34 -16.15
C LYS A 44 -1.98 11.28 -15.35
N HIS A 45 -2.09 11.17 -14.03
CA HIS A 45 -0.96 11.05 -13.15
C HIS A 45 -0.92 9.64 -12.54
N LEU A 46 0.22 9.02 -12.57
CA LEU A 46 0.57 7.88 -11.72
C LEU A 46 1.56 8.38 -10.68
N VAL A 47 1.15 8.37 -9.43
CA VAL A 47 2.00 8.76 -8.29
C VAL A 47 2.22 7.53 -7.42
N VAL A 48 3.48 7.22 -7.16
CA VAL A 48 3.87 6.13 -6.25
C VAL A 48 4.40 6.76 -4.97
N LEU A 49 3.67 6.57 -3.87
CA LEU A 49 4.08 6.98 -2.54
C LEU A 49 4.71 5.76 -1.85
N HIS A 50 6.03 5.72 -1.82
CA HIS A 50 6.76 4.65 -1.17
C HIS A 50 6.99 5.02 0.30
N THR A 51 6.14 4.51 1.16
CA THR A 51 6.18 4.73 2.60
C THR A 51 7.19 3.81 3.28
N LYS A 52 7.67 4.22 4.44
CA LYS A 52 8.43 3.38 5.35
C LYS A 52 7.50 2.45 6.15
N GLY A 53 6.29 2.92 6.38
CA GLY A 53 5.24 2.15 7.02
C GLY A 53 5.61 1.66 8.42
N SER A 54 5.11 0.48 8.77
CA SER A 54 5.40 -0.20 10.05
C SER A 54 6.71 -0.98 10.01
N HIS A 55 7.77 -0.43 9.40
CA HIS A 55 9.09 -1.05 9.42
C HIS A 55 9.72 -0.98 10.82
N TYR A 56 10.43 -1.99 11.25
CA TYR A 56 11.19 -1.98 12.48
C TYR A 56 12.26 -0.84 12.47
N LEU A 57 12.51 -0.05 13.51
CA LEU A 57 11.97 -0.02 14.86
C LEU A 57 10.61 0.72 14.84
N TYR A 58 9.52 0.05 15.26
CA TYR A 58 8.15 0.56 15.12
C TYR A 58 7.92 1.88 15.84
N SER A 59 8.46 2.05 17.06
CA SER A 59 8.35 3.29 17.85
C SER A 59 8.96 4.52 17.19
N GLU A 60 9.78 4.33 16.16
CA GLU A 60 10.30 5.41 15.32
C GLU A 60 9.42 5.73 14.10
N ARG A 61 8.28 5.07 13.93
CA ARG A 61 7.43 5.19 12.73
C ARG A 61 6.21 6.08 12.92
N TYR A 62 5.98 6.61 14.11
CA TYR A 62 4.85 7.47 14.42
C TYR A 62 5.25 8.57 15.41
N PRO A 63 4.66 9.77 15.34
CA PRO A 63 4.86 10.81 16.32
C PRO A 63 4.16 10.47 17.65
N GLU A 64 4.58 11.15 18.74
CA GLU A 64 4.16 10.81 20.10
C GLU A 64 2.64 10.82 20.30
N GLU A 65 1.92 11.67 19.61
CA GLU A 65 0.45 11.73 19.67
C GLU A 65 -0.24 10.45 19.20
N TYR A 66 0.46 9.58 18.46
CA TYR A 66 -0.01 8.27 18.02
C TYR A 66 0.44 7.14 18.94
N ALA A 67 1.22 7.40 19.97
CA ALA A 67 1.63 6.43 20.99
C ALA A 67 0.49 6.12 21.97
N LYS A 68 -0.61 5.54 21.47
CA LYS A 68 -1.84 5.28 22.23
C LYS A 68 -1.77 3.99 23.05
N PHE A 69 -1.11 2.97 22.52
CA PHE A 69 -0.96 1.67 23.17
C PHE A 69 0.35 1.66 23.96
N LYS A 70 0.27 1.41 25.28
CA LYS A 70 1.40 1.47 26.22
C LYS A 70 1.44 0.19 27.10
N PRO A 71 2.62 -0.23 27.60
CA PRO A 71 3.96 0.27 27.26
C PRO A 71 4.33 -0.05 25.82
N GLU A 72 5.25 0.72 25.22
CA GLU A 72 5.75 0.45 23.88
C GLU A 72 7.22 0.05 23.89
N CYS A 73 7.61 -0.73 22.89
CA CYS A 73 9.01 -1.14 22.71
C CYS A 73 9.81 0.00 22.10
N MET A 74 10.75 0.54 22.90
CA MET A 74 11.66 1.61 22.49
C MET A 74 13.08 1.11 22.23
N SER A 75 13.33 -0.19 22.44
CA SER A 75 14.66 -0.78 22.36
C SER A 75 14.99 -1.21 20.93
N ALA A 76 16.11 -0.73 20.41
CA ALA A 76 16.59 -1.06 19.07
C ALA A 76 17.02 -2.54 18.92
N ASP A 77 17.40 -3.18 20.01
CA ASP A 77 17.80 -4.60 20.05
C ASP A 77 16.62 -5.55 20.25
N GLY A 78 15.38 -5.01 20.33
CA GLY A 78 14.16 -5.79 20.47
C GLY A 78 13.96 -6.44 21.83
N GLN A 79 14.77 -6.10 22.83
CA GLN A 79 14.64 -6.63 24.19
C GLN A 79 13.47 -5.99 24.94
N CYS A 80 12.27 -6.32 24.49
CA CYS A 80 11.01 -5.85 25.04
C CYS A 80 10.10 -7.04 25.31
N THR A 81 9.09 -6.84 26.13
CA THR A 81 7.99 -7.81 26.21
C THR A 81 7.25 -7.88 24.88
N GLN A 82 6.68 -9.03 24.55
CA GLN A 82 5.88 -9.19 23.35
C GLN A 82 4.72 -8.17 23.29
N ALA A 83 4.07 -7.92 24.43
CA ALA A 83 2.99 -6.93 24.53
C ALA A 83 3.50 -5.51 24.16
N ALA A 84 4.67 -5.10 24.62
CA ALA A 84 5.25 -3.81 24.28
C ALA A 84 5.63 -3.72 22.79
N LEU A 85 6.09 -4.81 22.19
CA LEU A 85 6.38 -4.88 20.75
C LEU A 85 5.11 -4.75 19.91
N ILE A 86 4.04 -5.47 20.28
CA ILE A 86 2.73 -5.38 19.62
C ILE A 86 2.16 -3.96 19.75
N ASN A 87 2.21 -3.36 20.95
CA ASN A 87 1.74 -1.99 21.15
C ASN A 87 2.47 -0.97 20.25
N ALA A 88 3.79 -1.09 20.10
CA ALA A 88 4.54 -0.21 19.20
C ALA A 88 4.17 -0.43 17.72
N PHE A 89 3.94 -1.68 17.31
CA PHE A 89 3.47 -2.01 15.97
C PHE A 89 2.06 -1.45 15.73
N ASP A 90 1.12 -1.65 16.63
CA ASP A 90 -0.25 -1.16 16.53
C ASP A 90 -0.31 0.37 16.46
N ASN A 91 0.53 1.08 17.22
CA ASN A 91 0.68 2.53 17.12
C ASN A 91 1.16 2.96 15.71
N SER A 92 2.09 2.22 15.11
CA SER A 92 2.56 2.50 13.75
C SER A 92 1.48 2.27 12.70
N VAL A 93 0.65 1.24 12.87
CA VAL A 93 -0.52 0.97 12.01
C VAL A 93 -1.56 2.07 12.15
N LEU A 94 -1.85 2.51 13.39
CA LEU A 94 -2.76 3.63 13.65
C LEU A 94 -2.32 4.92 12.94
N TYR A 95 -1.00 5.18 12.90
CA TYR A 95 -0.46 6.32 12.18
C TYR A 95 -0.60 6.20 10.66
N ILE A 96 -0.33 5.02 10.09
CA ILE A 96 -0.55 4.76 8.66
C ILE A 96 -2.01 4.95 8.28
N ASP A 97 -2.93 4.48 9.11
CA ASP A 97 -4.38 4.65 8.89
C ASP A 97 -4.74 6.13 8.81
N SER A 98 -4.23 6.96 9.74
CA SER A 98 -4.45 8.42 9.72
C SER A 98 -3.86 9.09 8.47
N MET A 99 -2.68 8.66 8.02
CA MET A 99 -2.07 9.16 6.79
C MET A 99 -2.92 8.81 5.56
N LEU A 100 -3.49 7.61 5.51
CA LEU A 100 -4.39 7.21 4.43
C LEU A 100 -5.68 8.03 4.41
N VAL A 101 -6.25 8.36 5.59
CA VAL A 101 -7.40 9.27 5.71
C VAL A 101 -7.05 10.64 5.13
N ASP A 102 -5.91 11.22 5.51
CA ASP A 102 -5.45 12.51 4.96
C ASP A 102 -5.29 12.44 3.43
N LEU A 103 -4.69 11.37 2.92
CA LEU A 103 -4.53 11.15 1.49
C LEU A 103 -5.88 11.12 0.77
N PHE A 104 -6.86 10.37 1.29
CA PHE A 104 -8.20 10.29 0.70
C PHE A 104 -8.90 11.63 0.73
N ASP A 105 -8.77 12.41 1.81
CA ASP A 105 -9.36 13.74 1.90
C ASP A 105 -8.78 14.71 0.88
N GLN A 106 -7.46 14.66 0.62
CA GLN A 106 -6.83 15.46 -0.44
C GLN A 106 -7.33 15.08 -1.85
N LEU A 107 -7.73 13.84 -2.04
CA LEU A 107 -8.14 13.29 -3.34
C LEU A 107 -9.66 13.19 -3.52
N ARG A 108 -10.45 13.38 -2.47
CA ARG A 108 -11.91 13.18 -2.45
C ARG A 108 -12.66 13.88 -3.60
N ASN A 109 -12.25 15.11 -3.93
CA ASN A 109 -12.87 15.93 -4.96
C ASN A 109 -12.17 15.83 -6.34
N LYS A 110 -11.20 14.92 -6.48
CA LYS A 110 -10.49 14.66 -7.74
C LYS A 110 -10.95 13.34 -8.33
N LYS A 111 -10.79 13.16 -9.63
CA LYS A 111 -10.98 11.84 -10.27
C LYS A 111 -9.79 10.96 -9.92
N ALA A 112 -9.83 10.31 -8.77
CA ALA A 112 -8.70 9.59 -8.19
C ALA A 112 -9.08 8.17 -7.78
N ILE A 113 -8.11 7.27 -7.95
CA ILE A 113 -8.07 5.92 -7.41
C ILE A 113 -6.78 5.73 -6.65
N VAL A 114 -6.84 5.10 -5.49
CA VAL A 114 -5.69 4.79 -4.65
C VAL A 114 -5.63 3.29 -4.43
N PHE A 115 -4.44 2.72 -4.66
CA PHE A 115 -4.10 1.36 -4.31
C PHE A 115 -3.12 1.39 -3.15
N TYR A 116 -3.41 0.65 -2.10
CA TYR A 116 -2.52 0.51 -0.96
C TYR A 116 -2.24 -0.98 -0.73
N SER A 117 -0.98 -1.32 -0.56
CA SER A 117 -0.55 -2.65 -0.14
C SER A 117 0.78 -2.54 0.59
N SER A 118 0.98 -3.33 1.64
CA SER A 118 2.31 -3.60 2.16
C SER A 118 3.05 -4.56 1.22
N ASP A 119 4.37 -4.46 1.17
CA ASP A 119 5.25 -5.37 0.42
C ASP A 119 5.37 -6.74 1.07
N HIS A 120 5.37 -6.79 2.42
CA HIS A 120 5.34 -8.02 3.22
C HIS A 120 4.59 -7.80 4.53
N GLY A 121 4.31 -8.87 5.23
CA GLY A 121 3.79 -8.85 6.59
C GLY A 121 4.90 -8.98 7.63
N GLU A 122 4.52 -8.94 8.90
CA GLU A 122 5.40 -9.03 10.05
C GLU A 122 4.93 -10.12 11.01
N SER A 123 5.86 -10.85 11.58
CA SER A 123 5.61 -11.75 12.70
C SER A 123 6.04 -11.10 14.01
N LEU A 124 5.12 -11.02 14.95
CA LEU A 124 5.34 -10.43 16.28
C LEU A 124 5.36 -11.51 17.40
N SER A 125 5.56 -12.77 17.03
CA SER A 125 5.58 -13.88 18.01
C SER A 125 6.90 -13.92 18.79
N GLU A 126 6.87 -14.46 20.01
CA GLU A 126 8.07 -14.57 20.87
C GLU A 126 9.21 -15.37 20.25
N ASN A 127 8.87 -16.36 19.42
CA ASN A 127 9.86 -17.30 18.85
C ASN A 127 10.28 -16.94 17.42
N MET A 128 9.63 -15.99 16.79
CA MET A 128 9.88 -15.63 15.41
C MET A 128 9.44 -14.19 15.17
N HIS A 129 10.41 -13.28 15.17
CA HIS A 129 10.19 -11.87 15.01
C HIS A 129 10.36 -11.44 13.54
N PHE A 130 9.68 -10.34 13.18
CA PHE A 130 9.87 -9.60 11.94
C PHE A 130 9.53 -10.38 10.68
N HIS A 131 10.34 -10.27 9.65
CA HIS A 131 10.19 -10.85 8.32
C HIS A 131 11.50 -11.51 7.85
N ALA A 132 11.55 -11.91 6.58
CA ALA A 132 12.71 -12.57 5.97
C ALA A 132 13.08 -13.93 6.57
N THR A 133 12.16 -14.60 7.24
CA THR A 133 12.34 -16.00 7.64
C THR A 133 12.43 -16.88 6.38
N PRO A 134 13.36 -17.87 6.33
CA PRO A 134 13.42 -18.79 5.21
C PRO A 134 12.04 -19.41 4.91
N ARG A 135 11.62 -19.36 3.66
CA ARG A 135 10.27 -19.68 3.19
C ARG A 135 9.67 -20.96 3.78
N ALA A 136 10.49 -22.03 3.89
CA ALA A 136 10.05 -23.32 4.43
C ALA A 136 9.61 -23.25 5.91
N ARG A 137 9.95 -22.17 6.63
CA ARG A 137 9.68 -21.99 8.06
C ARG A 137 8.94 -20.70 8.38
N ALA A 138 8.74 -19.85 7.37
CA ALA A 138 8.11 -18.55 7.56
C ALA A 138 6.62 -18.71 7.91
N PRO A 139 6.14 -18.04 8.98
CA PRO A 139 4.75 -18.08 9.35
C PRO A 139 3.88 -17.27 8.39
N ALA A 140 2.59 -17.59 8.34
CA ALA A 140 1.65 -16.98 7.40
C ALA A 140 1.55 -15.45 7.55
N GLU A 141 1.79 -14.92 8.74
CA GLU A 141 1.76 -13.50 9.04
C GLU A 141 2.77 -12.69 8.22
N GLN A 142 3.90 -13.29 7.83
CA GLN A 142 4.90 -12.62 6.99
C GLN A 142 4.46 -12.48 5.52
N PHE A 143 3.40 -13.18 5.11
CA PHE A 143 2.86 -13.16 3.74
C PHE A 143 1.48 -12.53 3.64
N ARG A 144 0.77 -12.38 4.76
CA ARG A 144 -0.57 -11.78 4.78
C ARG A 144 -0.45 -10.29 4.99
N VAL A 145 -0.86 -9.54 3.98
CA VAL A 145 -0.79 -8.08 3.99
C VAL A 145 -2.17 -7.48 3.70
N PRO A 146 -2.46 -6.27 4.19
CA PRO A 146 -3.63 -5.54 3.76
C PRO A 146 -3.49 -5.14 2.28
N PHE A 147 -4.58 -5.25 1.54
CA PHE A 147 -4.71 -4.71 0.19
C PHE A 147 -6.00 -3.89 0.13
N MET A 148 -5.89 -2.64 -0.27
CA MET A 148 -7.02 -1.73 -0.34
C MET A 148 -7.05 -1.00 -1.69
N VAL A 149 -8.26 -0.83 -2.23
CA VAL A 149 -8.53 0.05 -3.36
C VAL A 149 -9.58 1.06 -2.92
N TRP A 150 -9.24 2.33 -3.00
CA TRP A 150 -10.15 3.43 -2.75
C TRP A 150 -10.39 4.20 -4.04
N MET A 151 -11.65 4.57 -4.30
CA MET A 151 -12.05 5.36 -5.44
C MET A 151 -12.86 6.57 -4.97
N SER A 152 -12.52 7.76 -5.47
CA SER A 152 -13.36 8.94 -5.24
C SER A 152 -14.70 8.84 -6.00
N ASP A 153 -15.73 9.48 -5.50
CA ASP A 153 -17.03 9.57 -6.18
C ASP A 153 -16.89 10.17 -7.58
N ALA A 154 -16.02 11.16 -7.73
CA ALA A 154 -15.76 11.79 -9.02
C ALA A 154 -15.10 10.82 -10.03
N TYR A 155 -14.28 9.88 -9.54
CA TYR A 155 -13.69 8.82 -10.36
C TYR A 155 -14.74 7.79 -10.77
N ILE A 156 -15.53 7.28 -9.81
CA ILE A 156 -16.57 6.28 -10.04
C ILE A 156 -17.57 6.80 -11.10
N LYS A 157 -18.06 8.02 -10.94
CA LYS A 157 -19.05 8.64 -11.81
C LYS A 157 -18.48 9.15 -13.15
N ALA A 158 -17.18 9.05 -13.38
CA ALA A 158 -16.56 9.62 -14.58
C ALA A 158 -16.94 8.90 -15.89
N ASN A 159 -17.19 7.60 -15.82
CA ASN A 159 -17.64 6.78 -16.96
C ASN A 159 -18.20 5.42 -16.45
N PRO A 160 -18.98 4.70 -17.29
CA PRO A 160 -19.59 3.41 -16.91
C PRO A 160 -18.56 2.31 -16.57
N GLN A 161 -17.37 2.36 -17.15
CA GLN A 161 -16.31 1.37 -16.87
C GLN A 161 -15.80 1.50 -15.43
N ASN A 162 -15.64 2.73 -14.93
CA ASN A 162 -15.23 2.98 -13.55
C ASN A 162 -16.31 2.53 -12.55
N GLU A 163 -17.58 2.76 -12.87
CA GLU A 163 -18.69 2.28 -12.05
C GLU A 163 -18.73 0.75 -12.00
N SER A 164 -18.60 0.10 -13.17
CA SER A 164 -18.50 -1.36 -13.25
C SER A 164 -17.30 -1.93 -12.47
N ALA A 165 -16.15 -1.28 -12.55
CA ALA A 165 -14.96 -1.65 -11.79
C ALA A 165 -15.19 -1.54 -10.28
N PHE A 166 -15.84 -0.48 -9.82
CA PHE A 166 -16.19 -0.28 -8.41
C PHE A 166 -17.13 -1.38 -7.91
N GLU A 167 -18.19 -1.71 -8.66
CA GLU A 167 -19.12 -2.77 -8.30
C GLU A 167 -18.43 -4.15 -8.28
N GLN A 168 -17.50 -4.42 -9.21
CA GLN A 168 -16.70 -5.63 -9.18
C GLN A 168 -15.83 -5.72 -7.92
N LEU A 169 -15.16 -4.64 -7.52
CA LEU A 169 -14.34 -4.60 -6.29
C LEU A 169 -15.21 -4.83 -5.04
N LYS A 170 -16.39 -4.22 -4.97
CA LYS A 170 -17.35 -4.47 -3.86
C LYS A 170 -17.78 -5.94 -3.80
N LYS A 171 -18.05 -6.56 -4.95
CA LYS A 171 -18.37 -7.98 -5.03
C LYS A 171 -17.22 -8.85 -4.48
N LEU A 172 -15.98 -8.56 -4.89
CA LEU A 172 -14.80 -9.29 -4.41
C LEU A 172 -14.60 -9.11 -2.90
N GLN A 173 -14.80 -7.91 -2.37
CA GLN A 173 -14.77 -7.62 -0.94
C GLN A 173 -15.84 -8.43 -0.19
N ALA A 174 -17.08 -8.43 -0.66
CA ALA A 174 -18.18 -9.18 -0.05
C ALA A 174 -17.91 -10.70 -0.05
N GLN A 175 -17.24 -11.21 -1.08
CA GLN A 175 -16.83 -12.60 -1.19
C GLN A 175 -15.58 -12.93 -0.37
N LYS A 176 -14.95 -11.94 0.29
CA LYS A 176 -13.65 -12.09 0.96
C LYS A 176 -12.60 -12.73 0.05
N ALA A 177 -12.55 -12.26 -1.20
CA ALA A 177 -11.66 -12.79 -2.22
C ALA A 177 -10.20 -12.66 -1.78
N VAL A 178 -9.44 -13.72 -1.93
CA VAL A 178 -8.00 -13.70 -1.64
C VAL A 178 -7.26 -13.20 -2.87
N VAL A 179 -6.50 -12.13 -2.68
CA VAL A 179 -5.75 -11.43 -3.73
C VAL A 179 -4.26 -11.63 -3.47
N SER A 180 -3.45 -11.73 -4.50
CA SER A 180 -1.99 -11.74 -4.40
C SER A 180 -1.37 -10.51 -5.04
N HIS A 181 -0.11 -10.21 -4.68
CA HIS A 181 0.66 -9.12 -5.29
C HIS A 181 0.80 -9.25 -6.82
N GLN A 182 0.70 -10.44 -7.37
CA GLN A 182 0.70 -10.68 -8.82
C GLN A 182 -0.43 -9.93 -9.54
N SER A 183 -1.52 -9.64 -8.84
CA SER A 183 -2.64 -8.88 -9.41
C SER A 183 -2.40 -7.36 -9.47
N ILE A 184 -1.38 -6.81 -8.79
CA ILE A 184 -1.21 -5.36 -8.65
C ILE A 184 -1.00 -4.69 -10.01
N TYR A 185 -0.09 -5.20 -10.82
CA TYR A 185 0.25 -4.61 -12.12
C TYR A 185 -0.97 -4.51 -13.03
N ASP A 186 -1.63 -5.64 -13.28
CA ASP A 186 -2.81 -5.70 -14.15
C ASP A 186 -3.99 -4.90 -13.59
N THR A 187 -4.13 -4.87 -12.25
CA THR A 187 -5.18 -4.11 -11.58
C THR A 187 -4.97 -2.61 -11.71
N VAL A 188 -3.76 -2.10 -11.43
CA VAL A 188 -3.48 -0.66 -11.53
C VAL A 188 -3.72 -0.16 -12.95
N LEU A 189 -3.17 -0.83 -13.94
CA LEU A 189 -3.34 -0.42 -15.33
C LEU A 189 -4.76 -0.63 -15.84
N GLY A 190 -5.38 -1.75 -15.50
CA GLY A 190 -6.73 -2.08 -15.95
C GLY A 190 -7.80 -1.18 -15.35
N CYS A 191 -7.73 -0.87 -14.04
CA CYS A 191 -8.65 0.08 -13.40
C CYS A 191 -8.48 1.50 -13.96
N LEU A 192 -7.28 1.90 -14.38
CA LEU A 192 -7.04 3.18 -15.04
C LEU A 192 -7.50 3.20 -16.52
N GLY A 193 -8.00 2.09 -17.04
CA GLY A 193 -8.42 1.96 -18.43
C GLY A 193 -7.26 2.11 -19.41
N VAL A 194 -6.05 1.69 -19.01
CA VAL A 194 -4.89 1.68 -19.91
C VAL A 194 -5.08 0.56 -20.93
N GLN A 195 -4.98 0.90 -22.19
CA GLN A 195 -5.00 -0.07 -23.29
C GLN A 195 -3.55 -0.24 -23.79
N SER A 196 -3.14 -1.49 -23.98
CA SER A 196 -1.88 -1.81 -24.62
C SER A 196 -2.09 -2.11 -26.11
N ALA A 197 -1.18 -1.64 -26.95
CA ALA A 197 -1.13 -2.04 -28.36
C ALA A 197 -0.76 -3.52 -28.56
N GLN A 198 -0.21 -4.15 -27.50
CA GLN A 198 0.08 -5.58 -27.48
C GLN A 198 -1.02 -6.30 -26.70
N GLU A 199 -1.80 -7.17 -27.35
CA GLU A 199 -2.92 -7.90 -26.76
C GLU A 199 -2.56 -8.69 -25.50
N GLN A 200 -1.28 -8.99 -25.27
CA GLN A 200 -0.78 -9.79 -24.16
C GLN A 200 -0.27 -8.94 -22.96
N ALA A 201 -0.28 -7.62 -23.05
CA ALA A 201 0.34 -6.78 -22.01
C ALA A 201 -0.47 -6.66 -20.72
N LEU A 202 -1.77 -6.94 -20.74
CA LEU A 202 -2.64 -6.92 -19.57
C LEU A 202 -3.45 -8.22 -19.50
N ASN A 203 -3.37 -8.90 -18.37
CA ASN A 203 -4.14 -10.12 -18.14
C ASN A 203 -5.44 -9.77 -17.39
N PRO A 204 -6.61 -9.86 -18.05
CA PRO A 204 -7.89 -9.55 -17.41
C PRO A 204 -8.22 -10.48 -16.25
N LYS A 205 -7.63 -11.68 -16.19
CA LYS A 205 -7.81 -12.62 -15.07
C LYS A 205 -7.05 -12.21 -13.82
N ASN A 206 -6.02 -11.37 -13.95
CA ASN A 206 -5.29 -10.79 -12.80
C ASN A 206 -5.82 -9.41 -12.41
N ASN A 207 -6.65 -8.79 -13.24
CA ASN A 207 -7.17 -7.44 -13.00
C ASN A 207 -8.44 -7.47 -12.13
N LEU A 208 -8.36 -6.97 -10.91
CA LEU A 208 -9.48 -6.92 -9.96
C LEU A 208 -10.67 -6.06 -10.44
N CYS A 209 -10.44 -5.10 -11.33
CA CYS A 209 -11.50 -4.30 -11.94
C CYS A 209 -12.20 -5.02 -13.11
N SER A 210 -11.72 -6.20 -13.50
CA SER A 210 -12.30 -7.03 -14.57
C SER A 210 -13.31 -8.04 -14.02
N SER A 211 -14.44 -8.19 -14.70
CA SER A 211 -15.38 -9.28 -14.43
C SER A 211 -14.81 -10.68 -14.71
N GLN A 212 -13.68 -10.74 -15.43
CA GLN A 212 -12.97 -12.00 -15.75
C GLN A 212 -11.94 -12.37 -14.68
N TRP A 213 -11.77 -11.56 -13.63
CA TRP A 213 -10.80 -11.82 -12.58
C TRP A 213 -10.99 -13.23 -11.97
N GLN A 214 -9.89 -13.90 -11.74
CA GLN A 214 -9.83 -15.21 -11.09
C GLN A 214 -8.70 -15.21 -10.07
N THR A 215 -8.96 -15.79 -8.90
CA THR A 215 -7.86 -15.95 -7.93
C THR A 215 -6.80 -16.89 -8.49
N SER A 216 -5.55 -16.49 -8.37
CA SER A 216 -4.39 -17.36 -8.69
C SER A 216 -4.07 -18.31 -7.53
N LEU A 217 -4.76 -18.18 -6.40
CA LEU A 217 -4.53 -18.99 -5.21
C LEU A 217 -5.53 -20.15 -5.19
N THR A 218 -5.03 -21.38 -5.16
CA THR A 218 -5.86 -22.56 -4.99
C THR A 218 -6.31 -22.66 -3.53
N SER A 219 -7.61 -22.93 -3.33
CA SER A 219 -8.28 -22.98 -2.02
C SER A 219 -7.78 -24.10 -1.08
N SER A 220 -6.93 -24.98 -1.54
CA SER A 220 -6.47 -26.15 -0.78
C SER A 220 -5.27 -25.89 0.13
N THR A 221 -4.59 -24.78 -0.06
CA THR A 221 -3.46 -24.39 0.79
C THR A 221 -3.50 -22.89 0.99
N ASN A 222 -3.70 -22.43 2.21
CA ASN A 222 -3.33 -21.06 2.60
C ASN A 222 -1.81 -20.82 2.45
N GLN A 223 -1.14 -21.62 1.61
CA GLN A 223 0.26 -21.51 1.28
C GLN A 223 0.38 -20.75 -0.03
N TYR A 224 1.04 -19.61 0.05
CA TYR A 224 1.44 -18.85 -1.13
C TYR A 224 2.40 -19.71 -1.94
N ILE A 225 1.94 -20.23 -3.07
CA ILE A 225 2.81 -20.86 -4.05
C ILE A 225 3.32 -19.75 -4.95
N TYR A 226 4.57 -19.32 -4.72
CA TYR A 226 5.26 -18.54 -5.74
C TYR A 226 5.67 -19.51 -6.86
N PRO A 227 5.45 -19.16 -8.12
CA PRO A 227 6.10 -19.87 -9.20
C PRO A 227 7.62 -19.76 -9.04
N ASP A 228 8.34 -20.83 -9.33
CA ASP A 228 9.80 -20.85 -9.38
C ASP A 228 10.33 -19.89 -10.43
#